data_e15f08ff00da4ed918f73905ee44510c
#
_entry.id   e15f08ff00da4ed918f73905ee44510c
#
_cell.length_a   1.000
_cell.length_b   1.000
_cell.length_c   1.000
_cell.angle_alpha   90.00
_cell.angle_beta   90.00
_cell.angle_gamma   90.00
#
_symmetry.space_group_name_H-M   'P 1'
#
loop_
_entity.id
_entity.type
_entity.pdbx_description
1 polymer ?
#
loop_
_entity_poly.entity_id
_entity_poly.type
_entity_poly.pdbx_seq_one_letter_code
_entity_poly.pdbx_strand_id
1 'polypeptide(L)'
;MKYKIVTAFFLVVLGLYSCKSVNKNQAASPRIRPLVDTVGFAHLPWQMDALMTRFRETGWKENHAANPWKTVICPHDDYTYTGAIYPELLENVKAATVLLIGVAHKAAQLKIEDSLVFETYGAWKGPWKNVRISAAREEIYRLLKGKYAMLSDTLQRVEHSLEALIPFLQYFNRNVEIVPVIVPAMSPERMKECGKALAEALRNVVADHNWTWGKDFAIVATTDAVHYGNEDWGGSDRARFGCDSEGNEKALMLEHEIIDNCLKGDITPEKIRLFSSYTLDKDDYHVYKWTWCGRYSVPVALYTSYFLATQGHLSGELVDYSTSITRFHVPVDDLRMGRTAIATPCHWVGYAALGYR
;
A
#
# COMPACT_ATOMS: atom_id res chain seq x y z
N MET A 1 -84.03 58.97 -7.30
CA MET A 1 -82.89 58.18 -7.87
C MET A 1 -81.79 58.15 -6.87
N LYS A 2 -81.51 57.00 -6.28
CA LYS A 2 -80.45 56.88 -5.25
C LYS A 2 -79.27 56.16 -5.88
N TYR A 3 -78.13 56.83 -5.96
CA TYR A 3 -76.87 56.23 -6.36
C TYR A 3 -76.21 55.54 -5.18
N LYS A 4 -75.92 54.24 -5.27
CA LYS A 4 -75.11 53.50 -4.34
C LYS A 4 -73.66 53.56 -4.80
N ILE A 5 -72.81 54.10 -3.94
CA ILE A 5 -71.36 54.08 -4.10
C ILE A 5 -70.85 52.72 -3.57
N VAL A 6 -70.17 51.95 -4.43
CA VAL A 6 -69.48 50.73 -4.05
C VAL A 6 -68.03 51.07 -3.89
N THR A 7 -67.53 50.98 -2.64
CA THR A 7 -66.13 51.17 -2.30
C THR A 7 -65.40 49.83 -2.42
N ALA A 8 -64.52 49.70 -3.38
CA ALA A 8 -63.67 48.52 -3.53
C ALA A 8 -62.42 48.65 -2.62
N PHE A 9 -62.28 47.69 -1.69
CA PHE A 9 -61.09 47.54 -0.86
C PHE A 9 -60.04 46.71 -1.64
N PHE A 10 -58.93 47.36 -1.98
CA PHE A 10 -57.72 46.64 -2.49
C PHE A 10 -56.91 46.12 -1.31
N LEU A 11 -56.86 44.82 -1.10
CA LEU A 11 -55.96 44.13 -0.18
C LEU A 11 -54.58 43.97 -0.87
N VAL A 12 -53.60 44.74 -0.46
CA VAL A 12 -52.22 44.55 -0.87
C VAL A 12 -51.60 43.45 0.01
N VAL A 13 -51.44 42.26 -0.58
CA VAL A 13 -50.72 41.15 0.08
C VAL A 13 -49.21 41.37 -0.17
N LEU A 14 -48.52 41.88 0.83
CA LEU A 14 -47.06 41.93 0.86
C LEU A 14 -46.52 40.50 1.08
N GLY A 15 -46.13 39.83 0.02
CA GLY A 15 -45.39 38.58 0.07
C GLY A 15 -43.97 38.78 0.60
N LEU A 16 -43.76 38.38 1.84
CA LEU A 16 -42.41 38.30 2.41
C LEU A 16 -41.66 37.16 1.71
N TYR A 17 -40.87 37.48 0.72
CA TYR A 17 -39.85 36.57 0.18
C TYR A 17 -38.77 36.38 1.23
N SER A 18 -38.85 35.33 2.02
CA SER A 18 -37.75 34.85 2.87
C SER A 18 -36.65 34.25 1.98
N CYS A 19 -35.65 35.06 1.67
CA CYS A 19 -34.39 34.55 1.11
C CYS A 19 -33.76 33.57 2.14
N LYS A 20 -34.00 32.29 1.99
CA LYS A 20 -33.17 31.26 2.65
C LYS A 20 -31.76 31.43 2.08
N SER A 21 -30.86 32.00 2.88
CA SER A 21 -29.45 31.95 2.60
C SER A 21 -29.03 30.46 2.55
N VAL A 22 -28.75 29.97 1.36
CA VAL A 22 -28.12 28.66 1.17
C VAL A 22 -26.73 28.78 1.75
N ASN A 23 -26.54 28.16 2.90
CA ASN A 23 -25.27 28.07 3.59
C ASN A 23 -24.30 27.27 2.68
N LYS A 24 -23.48 27.95 1.88
CA LYS A 24 -22.52 27.39 0.91
C LYS A 24 -21.32 26.67 1.54
N ASN A 25 -21.31 26.46 2.85
CA ASN A 25 -20.18 25.88 3.57
C ASN A 25 -20.47 24.50 4.20
N GLN A 26 -21.34 23.69 3.63
CA GLN A 26 -21.23 22.26 3.89
C GLN A 26 -20.14 21.72 2.97
N ALA A 27 -18.91 21.57 3.50
CA ALA A 27 -17.87 20.78 2.83
C ALA A 27 -18.49 19.42 2.50
N ALA A 28 -18.50 19.06 1.22
CA ALA A 28 -19.02 17.76 0.78
C ALA A 28 -18.28 16.66 1.58
N SER A 29 -19.01 15.68 2.09
CA SER A 29 -18.40 14.56 2.78
C SER A 29 -17.33 13.93 1.90
N PRO A 30 -16.16 13.59 2.45
CA PRO A 30 -15.08 13.05 1.66
C PRO A 30 -15.52 11.76 0.96
N ARG A 31 -15.22 11.62 -0.32
CA ARG A 31 -15.47 10.40 -1.06
C ARG A 31 -14.60 9.28 -0.51
N ILE A 32 -15.20 8.16 -0.12
CA ILE A 32 -14.53 7.04 0.53
C ILE A 32 -14.21 5.97 -0.53
N ARG A 33 -12.95 5.50 -0.56
CA ARG A 33 -12.57 4.34 -1.36
C ARG A 33 -13.17 3.07 -0.73
N PRO A 34 -13.95 2.29 -1.50
CA PRO A 34 -14.51 1.02 -1.02
C PRO A 34 -13.41 -0.04 -0.89
N LEU A 35 -13.70 -1.13 -0.19
CA LEU A 35 -12.87 -2.33 -0.18
C LEU A 35 -12.92 -3.03 -1.55
N VAL A 36 -11.80 -3.62 -1.95
CA VAL A 36 -11.64 -4.47 -3.14
C VAL A 36 -11.61 -5.93 -2.74
N ASP A 37 -10.76 -6.27 -1.78
CA ASP A 37 -10.67 -7.62 -1.25
C ASP A 37 -11.55 -7.74 0.00
N THR A 38 -12.48 -8.69 -0.04
CA THR A 38 -13.36 -9.05 1.07
C THR A 38 -13.15 -10.50 1.52
N VAL A 39 -12.12 -11.18 1.02
CA VAL A 39 -11.79 -12.57 1.28
C VAL A 39 -10.56 -12.69 2.18
N GLY A 40 -9.41 -12.18 1.73
CA GLY A 40 -8.13 -12.40 2.39
C GLY A 40 -7.88 -11.51 3.61
N PHE A 41 -8.58 -10.36 3.70
CA PHE A 41 -8.27 -9.31 4.67
C PHE A 41 -9.40 -9.06 5.66
N ALA A 42 -9.02 -8.66 6.89
CA ALA A 42 -9.97 -8.23 7.90
C ALA A 42 -10.52 -6.83 7.58
N HIS A 43 -11.83 -6.66 7.73
CA HIS A 43 -12.51 -5.38 7.50
C HIS A 43 -13.45 -4.97 8.63
N LEU A 44 -13.45 -5.72 9.74
CA LEU A 44 -14.23 -5.45 10.94
C LEU A 44 -13.34 -5.52 12.18
N PRO A 45 -13.63 -4.71 13.23
CA PRO A 45 -12.81 -4.67 14.43
C PRO A 45 -12.63 -6.04 15.08
N TRP A 46 -13.71 -6.81 15.23
CA TRP A 46 -13.67 -8.12 15.88
C TRP A 46 -12.81 -9.15 15.12
N GLN A 47 -12.72 -9.04 13.77
CA GLN A 47 -11.83 -9.89 12.97
C GLN A 47 -10.37 -9.61 13.33
N MET A 48 -10.00 -8.34 13.41
CA MET A 48 -8.64 -7.94 13.80
C MET A 48 -8.30 -8.34 15.23
N ASP A 49 -9.22 -8.14 16.18
CA ASP A 49 -8.99 -8.52 17.58
C ASP A 49 -8.78 -10.05 17.72
N ALA A 50 -9.56 -10.84 16.97
CA ALA A 50 -9.41 -12.29 16.93
C ALA A 50 -8.09 -12.72 16.26
N LEU A 51 -7.73 -12.12 15.13
CA LEU A 51 -6.45 -12.37 14.46
C LEU A 51 -5.26 -12.08 15.36
N MET A 52 -5.24 -10.92 15.99
CA MET A 52 -4.15 -10.53 16.89
C MET A 52 -4.05 -11.48 18.10
N THR A 53 -5.17 -12.03 18.56
CA THR A 53 -5.18 -13.08 19.60
C THR A 53 -4.51 -14.35 19.08
N ARG A 54 -4.87 -14.82 17.88
CA ARG A 54 -4.27 -16.01 17.24
C ARG A 54 -2.78 -15.84 16.99
N PHE A 55 -2.33 -14.66 16.56
CA PHE A 55 -0.91 -14.38 16.39
C PHE A 55 -0.14 -14.47 17.72
N ARG A 56 -0.71 -14.02 18.84
CA ARG A 56 -0.11 -14.19 20.17
C ARG A 56 -0.05 -15.66 20.57
N GLU A 57 -1.09 -16.44 20.29
CA GLU A 57 -1.15 -17.88 20.55
C GLU A 57 -0.11 -18.66 19.71
N THR A 58 0.21 -18.20 18.49
CA THR A 58 1.26 -18.78 17.63
C THR A 58 2.66 -18.24 17.91
N GLY A 59 2.82 -17.43 18.95
CA GLY A 59 4.14 -17.02 19.45
C GLY A 59 4.52 -15.57 19.18
N TRP A 60 3.74 -14.81 18.40
CA TRP A 60 4.01 -13.39 18.25
C TRP A 60 3.89 -12.64 19.59
N LYS A 61 4.89 -11.82 19.85
CA LYS A 61 4.92 -10.95 21.05
C LYS A 61 5.15 -9.52 20.60
N GLU A 62 4.34 -8.63 21.13
CA GLU A 62 4.50 -7.21 20.88
C GLU A 62 5.89 -6.74 21.32
N ASN A 63 6.61 -6.11 20.42
CA ASN A 63 7.98 -5.65 20.61
C ASN A 63 8.05 -4.14 20.34
N HIS A 64 8.04 -3.35 21.38
CA HIS A 64 8.17 -1.89 21.27
C HIS A 64 9.64 -1.50 21.06
N ALA A 65 10.13 -1.63 19.84
CA ALA A 65 11.48 -1.18 19.51
C ALA A 65 11.63 0.34 19.78
N ALA A 66 12.76 0.72 20.36
CA ALA A 66 13.06 2.11 20.69
C ALA A 66 13.19 2.99 19.41
N ASN A 67 13.63 2.39 18.30
CA ASN A 67 13.83 3.05 17.03
C ASN A 67 12.77 2.61 16.01
N PRO A 68 11.79 3.45 15.66
CA PRO A 68 10.76 3.11 14.67
C PRO A 68 11.37 2.96 13.27
N TRP A 69 10.69 2.19 12.43
CA TRP A 69 11.02 2.07 11.03
C TRP A 69 10.80 3.39 10.29
N LYS A 70 11.77 3.78 9.48
CA LYS A 70 11.65 4.87 8.50
C LYS A 70 11.00 4.38 7.21
N THR A 71 11.47 3.22 6.74
CA THR A 71 10.93 2.54 5.56
C THR A 71 10.75 1.07 5.85
N VAL A 72 9.71 0.45 5.29
CA VAL A 72 9.52 -1.01 5.33
C VAL A 72 9.13 -1.56 3.97
N ILE A 73 9.44 -2.83 3.75
CA ILE A 73 8.91 -3.68 2.67
C ILE A 73 8.05 -4.75 3.34
N CYS A 74 6.79 -4.88 2.95
CA CYS A 74 5.76 -5.70 3.57
C CYS A 74 5.02 -6.52 2.51
N PRO A 75 4.65 -7.78 2.76
CA PRO A 75 3.75 -8.51 1.88
C PRO A 75 2.36 -7.87 1.81
N HIS A 76 1.51 -8.35 0.86
CA HIS A 76 0.12 -7.94 0.73
C HIS A 76 -0.85 -9.08 0.39
N ASP A 77 -0.50 -10.28 0.81
CA ASP A 77 -1.27 -11.51 0.58
C ASP A 77 -2.19 -11.86 1.76
N ASP A 78 -3.00 -12.91 1.60
CA ASP A 78 -4.01 -13.39 2.54
C ASP A 78 -3.44 -13.61 3.95
N TYR A 79 -4.15 -13.15 4.97
CA TYR A 79 -3.72 -13.22 6.36
C TYR A 79 -3.54 -14.66 6.88
N THR A 80 -4.23 -15.63 6.28
CA THR A 80 -4.06 -17.04 6.62
C THR A 80 -2.64 -17.54 6.32
N TYR A 81 -2.02 -17.06 5.25
CA TYR A 81 -0.71 -17.47 4.78
C TYR A 81 0.43 -16.63 5.37
N THR A 82 0.24 -15.32 5.44
CA THR A 82 1.28 -14.41 5.93
C THR A 82 1.46 -14.49 7.45
N GLY A 83 0.43 -14.89 8.18
CA GLY A 83 0.51 -15.06 9.63
C GLY A 83 0.90 -13.78 10.37
N ALA A 84 1.83 -13.90 11.33
CA ALA A 84 2.25 -12.80 12.18
C ALA A 84 3.23 -11.82 11.50
N ILE A 85 3.58 -12.01 10.24
CA ILE A 85 4.57 -11.15 9.53
C ILE A 85 4.13 -9.68 9.50
N TYR A 86 2.83 -9.42 9.34
CA TYR A 86 2.29 -8.06 9.39
C TYR A 86 2.48 -7.38 10.74
N PRO A 87 2.04 -7.94 11.87
CA PRO A 87 2.22 -7.29 13.15
C PRO A 87 3.70 -7.21 13.57
N GLU A 88 4.54 -8.22 13.26
CA GLU A 88 5.98 -8.20 13.55
C GLU A 88 6.68 -7.00 12.92
N LEU A 89 6.29 -6.63 11.70
CA LEU A 89 6.87 -5.51 10.99
C LEU A 89 6.18 -4.18 11.33
N LEU A 90 4.83 -4.16 11.21
CA LEU A 90 4.05 -2.90 11.21
C LEU A 90 3.86 -2.32 12.61
N GLU A 91 4.03 -3.11 13.68
CA GLU A 91 4.00 -2.57 15.05
C GLU A 91 5.05 -1.49 15.29
N ASN A 92 6.16 -1.51 14.56
CA ASN A 92 7.22 -0.52 14.65
C ASN A 92 7.14 0.59 13.60
N VAL A 93 6.08 0.66 12.82
CA VAL A 93 5.70 1.83 12.01
C VAL A 93 4.92 2.78 12.92
N LYS A 94 5.60 3.70 13.59
CA LYS A 94 5.02 4.59 14.60
C LYS A 94 4.53 5.92 14.03
N ALA A 95 4.75 6.16 12.76
CA ALA A 95 4.44 7.41 12.09
C ALA A 95 2.94 7.73 12.06
N ALA A 96 2.62 9.00 12.23
CA ALA A 96 1.24 9.49 12.13
C ALA A 96 0.73 9.49 10.68
N THR A 97 1.62 9.73 9.71
CA THR A 97 1.34 9.69 8.27
C THR A 97 2.19 8.62 7.59
N VAL A 98 1.56 7.75 6.80
CA VAL A 98 2.23 6.67 6.09
C VAL A 98 2.09 6.85 4.58
N LEU A 99 3.23 7.03 3.88
CA LEU A 99 3.30 6.94 2.44
C LEU A 99 3.29 5.46 2.05
N LEU A 100 2.19 5.01 1.45
CA LEU A 100 2.00 3.65 0.98
C LEU A 100 2.39 3.56 -0.49
N ILE A 101 3.34 2.69 -0.84
CA ILE A 101 3.80 2.47 -2.22
C ILE A 101 3.48 1.04 -2.60
N GLY A 102 2.45 0.85 -3.43
CA GLY A 102 1.91 -0.45 -3.78
C GLY A 102 2.15 -0.87 -5.22
N VAL A 103 1.85 -2.13 -5.48
CA VAL A 103 1.84 -2.73 -6.82
C VAL A 103 0.58 -2.31 -7.56
N ALA A 104 0.68 -2.07 -8.86
CA ALA A 104 -0.46 -1.75 -9.71
C ALA A 104 -0.80 -2.95 -10.64
N HIS A 105 -1.37 -4.04 -10.07
CA HIS A 105 -1.63 -5.30 -10.79
C HIS A 105 -2.51 -5.15 -12.04
N LYS A 106 -3.45 -4.20 -12.02
CA LYS A 106 -4.40 -3.98 -13.10
C LYS A 106 -3.99 -2.87 -14.08
N ALA A 107 -2.79 -2.28 -13.91
CA ALA A 107 -2.34 -1.13 -14.70
C ALA A 107 -2.24 -1.44 -16.20
N ALA A 108 -1.72 -2.60 -16.56
CA ALA A 108 -1.61 -3.04 -17.96
C ALA A 108 -2.98 -3.11 -18.67
N GLN A 109 -4.03 -3.53 -17.98
CA GLN A 109 -5.40 -3.58 -18.51
C GLN A 109 -5.95 -2.18 -18.80
N LEU A 110 -5.49 -1.16 -18.07
CA LEU A 110 -5.86 0.24 -18.24
C LEU A 110 -4.85 1.03 -19.07
N LYS A 111 -3.81 0.36 -19.59
CA LYS A 111 -2.70 0.98 -20.36
C LYS A 111 -2.03 2.13 -19.61
N ILE A 112 -1.80 1.93 -18.30
CA ILE A 112 -1.13 2.89 -17.42
C ILE A 112 0.27 2.36 -17.10
N GLU A 113 1.29 3.17 -17.41
CA GLU A 113 2.70 2.89 -17.15
C GLU A 113 3.49 4.18 -16.90
N ASP A 114 4.75 4.08 -16.50
CA ASP A 114 5.73 5.17 -16.37
C ASP A 114 5.34 6.35 -15.47
N SER A 115 4.35 6.18 -14.60
CA SER A 115 3.85 7.24 -13.72
C SER A 115 3.47 6.71 -12.33
N LEU A 116 3.78 7.46 -11.29
CA LEU A 116 3.25 7.22 -9.95
C LEU A 116 1.74 7.54 -9.96
N VAL A 117 0.91 6.60 -9.55
CA VAL A 117 -0.54 6.77 -9.65
C VAL A 117 -1.13 7.10 -8.29
N PHE A 118 -1.63 8.33 -8.18
CA PHE A 118 -2.37 8.83 -7.05
C PHE A 118 -3.89 8.72 -7.31
N GLU A 119 -4.69 9.10 -6.31
CA GLU A 119 -6.15 9.07 -6.35
C GLU A 119 -6.74 10.35 -5.75
N THR A 120 -8.07 10.54 -5.85
CA THR A 120 -8.77 11.72 -5.33
C THR A 120 -9.75 11.42 -4.19
N TYR A 121 -9.71 10.22 -3.61
CA TYR A 121 -10.50 9.88 -2.44
C TYR A 121 -10.05 10.71 -1.23
N GLY A 122 -10.95 10.99 -0.32
CA GLY A 122 -10.65 11.69 0.94
C GLY A 122 -10.42 10.74 2.11
N ALA A 123 -10.80 9.48 1.97
CA ALA A 123 -10.58 8.44 2.95
C ALA A 123 -10.68 7.04 2.32
N TRP A 124 -10.12 6.05 3.00
CA TRP A 124 -10.28 4.63 2.69
C TRP A 124 -11.10 3.92 3.76
N LYS A 125 -11.83 2.88 3.37
CA LYS A 125 -12.51 2.02 4.33
C LYS A 125 -11.48 1.32 5.21
N GLY A 126 -11.68 1.34 6.52
CA GLY A 126 -10.88 0.62 7.50
C GLY A 126 -11.77 -0.10 8.52
N PRO A 127 -11.23 -1.05 9.30
CA PRO A 127 -12.01 -1.87 10.24
C PRO A 127 -12.78 -1.06 11.29
N TRP A 128 -12.14 -0.08 11.91
CA TRP A 128 -12.77 0.70 13.00
C TRP A 128 -13.44 1.98 12.52
N LYS A 129 -12.82 2.64 11.57
CA LYS A 129 -13.31 3.89 10.96
C LYS A 129 -12.64 4.08 9.61
N ASN A 130 -13.12 5.03 8.83
CA ASN A 130 -12.43 5.41 7.61
C ASN A 130 -11.04 5.98 7.97
N VAL A 131 -10.02 5.53 7.24
CA VAL A 131 -8.65 6.03 7.34
C VAL A 131 -8.53 7.25 6.45
N ARG A 132 -8.14 8.38 7.03
CA ARG A 132 -8.04 9.64 6.30
C ARG A 132 -6.87 9.65 5.34
N ILE A 133 -7.07 10.28 4.20
CA ILE A 133 -5.98 10.65 3.31
C ILE A 133 -5.34 11.93 3.88
N SER A 134 -4.00 11.89 4.04
CA SER A 134 -3.25 13.06 4.50
C SER A 134 -3.26 14.18 3.46
N ALA A 135 -3.30 15.44 3.93
CA ALA A 135 -3.18 16.60 3.06
C ALA A 135 -1.86 16.60 2.26
N ALA A 136 -0.82 15.99 2.80
CA ALA A 136 0.46 15.80 2.13
C ALA A 136 0.35 15.10 0.77
N ARG A 137 -0.68 14.26 0.55
CA ARG A 137 -0.94 13.66 -0.75
C ARG A 137 -1.08 14.71 -1.85
N GLU A 138 -1.88 15.74 -1.62
CA GLU A 138 -2.11 16.79 -2.63
C GLU A 138 -0.85 17.63 -2.85
N GLU A 139 -0.11 17.89 -1.79
CA GLU A 139 1.15 18.63 -1.85
C GLU A 139 2.20 17.89 -2.67
N ILE A 140 2.41 16.59 -2.38
CA ILE A 140 3.32 15.72 -3.13
C ILE A 140 2.88 15.60 -4.59
N TYR A 141 1.59 15.31 -4.83
CA TYR A 141 1.07 15.17 -6.18
C TYR A 141 1.29 16.44 -7.02
N ARG A 142 1.04 17.62 -6.46
CA ARG A 142 1.22 18.90 -7.15
C ARG A 142 2.66 19.11 -7.61
N LEU A 143 3.65 18.64 -6.85
CA LEU A 143 5.07 18.73 -7.20
C LEU A 143 5.48 17.73 -8.30
N LEU A 144 4.74 16.63 -8.45
CA LEU A 144 5.09 15.54 -9.37
C LEU A 144 4.24 15.49 -10.64
N LYS A 145 3.05 16.11 -10.63
CA LYS A 145 2.07 16.03 -11.72
C LYS A 145 2.63 16.45 -13.07
N GLY A 146 2.17 15.80 -14.12
CA GLY A 146 2.51 16.10 -15.50
C GLY A 146 3.83 15.48 -15.99
N LYS A 147 4.75 15.12 -15.09
CA LYS A 147 6.01 14.45 -15.46
C LYS A 147 6.20 13.09 -14.81
N TYR A 148 5.88 12.96 -13.51
CA TYR A 148 6.16 11.76 -12.72
C TYR A 148 4.91 11.14 -12.11
N ALA A 149 3.80 11.86 -12.08
CA ALA A 149 2.58 11.40 -11.44
C ALA A 149 1.32 11.73 -12.23
N MET A 150 0.32 10.85 -12.06
CA MET A 150 -1.03 11.01 -12.60
C MET A 150 -2.09 10.64 -11.55
N LEU A 151 -3.34 11.01 -11.79
CA LEU A 151 -4.50 10.59 -11.02
C LEU A 151 -5.24 9.48 -11.75
N SER A 152 -5.58 8.40 -11.05
CA SER A 152 -6.47 7.37 -11.56
C SER A 152 -7.26 6.71 -10.43
N ASP A 153 -8.43 7.24 -10.13
CA ASP A 153 -9.35 6.61 -9.18
C ASP A 153 -9.84 5.24 -9.65
N THR A 154 -9.90 5.04 -10.97
CA THR A 154 -10.28 3.76 -11.55
C THR A 154 -9.27 2.68 -11.22
N LEU A 155 -7.96 2.93 -11.40
CA LEU A 155 -6.91 1.98 -11.07
C LEU A 155 -6.83 1.76 -9.56
N GLN A 156 -6.82 2.83 -8.77
CA GLN A 156 -6.81 2.75 -7.30
C GLN A 156 -8.01 1.95 -6.73
N ARG A 157 -9.17 2.06 -7.36
CA ARG A 157 -10.40 1.37 -6.90
C ARG A 157 -10.39 -0.14 -7.13
N VAL A 158 -9.60 -0.63 -8.09
CA VAL A 158 -9.53 -2.07 -8.43
C VAL A 158 -8.25 -2.73 -7.93
N GLU A 159 -7.42 -1.99 -7.20
CA GLU A 159 -6.13 -2.47 -6.68
C GLU A 159 -6.25 -2.82 -5.19
N HIS A 160 -5.71 -3.99 -4.80
CA HIS A 160 -5.77 -4.52 -3.43
C HIS A 160 -4.44 -4.43 -2.66
N SER A 161 -3.32 -4.24 -3.34
CA SER A 161 -1.97 -4.37 -2.76
C SER A 161 -1.70 -3.50 -1.54
N LEU A 162 -2.41 -2.39 -1.36
CA LEU A 162 -2.30 -1.53 -0.18
C LEU A 162 -3.35 -1.83 0.89
N GLU A 163 -4.44 -2.50 0.53
CA GLU A 163 -5.55 -2.79 1.47
C GLU A 163 -5.14 -3.69 2.61
N ALA A 164 -4.29 -4.68 2.34
CA ALA A 164 -3.79 -5.65 3.33
C ALA A 164 -3.18 -4.98 4.57
N LEU A 165 -2.58 -3.80 4.40
CA LEU A 165 -1.88 -3.10 5.47
C LEU A 165 -2.79 -2.22 6.33
N ILE A 166 -3.90 -1.75 5.77
CA ILE A 166 -4.80 -0.79 6.42
C ILE A 166 -5.29 -1.27 7.80
N PRO A 167 -5.74 -2.54 7.96
CA PRO A 167 -6.19 -3.05 9.24
C PRO A 167 -5.10 -3.04 10.33
N PHE A 168 -3.88 -3.42 9.98
CA PHE A 168 -2.76 -3.43 10.93
C PHE A 168 -2.26 -2.03 11.26
N LEU A 169 -2.11 -1.15 10.29
CA LEU A 169 -1.77 0.24 10.53
C LEU A 169 -2.79 0.90 11.45
N GLN A 170 -4.08 0.65 11.22
CA GLN A 170 -5.14 1.17 12.07
C GLN A 170 -5.23 0.44 13.43
N TYR A 171 -4.79 -0.82 13.53
CA TYR A 171 -4.69 -1.53 14.80
C TYR A 171 -3.68 -0.84 15.72
N PHE A 172 -2.49 -0.52 15.24
CA PHE A 172 -1.44 0.13 16.00
C PHE A 172 -1.63 1.64 16.17
N ASN A 173 -2.27 2.30 15.20
CA ASN A 173 -2.59 3.74 15.28
C ASN A 173 -3.98 4.03 14.70
N ARG A 174 -4.99 4.15 15.58
CA ARG A 174 -6.38 4.46 15.18
C ARG A 174 -6.53 5.76 14.39
N ASN A 175 -5.56 6.65 14.46
CA ASN A 175 -5.59 7.96 13.81
C ASN A 175 -4.59 8.10 12.67
N VAL A 176 -4.01 7.00 12.21
CA VAL A 176 -3.10 6.99 11.07
C VAL A 176 -3.74 7.68 9.87
N GLU A 177 -2.97 8.49 9.18
CA GLU A 177 -3.28 9.04 7.87
C GLU A 177 -2.42 8.38 6.80
N ILE A 178 -2.92 8.28 5.59
CA ILE A 178 -2.20 7.60 4.50
C ILE A 178 -2.04 8.50 3.27
N VAL A 179 -0.97 8.25 2.53
CA VAL A 179 -0.73 8.79 1.18
C VAL A 179 -0.55 7.58 0.26
N PRO A 180 -1.63 7.07 -0.36
CA PRO A 180 -1.55 5.90 -1.22
C PRO A 180 -1.01 6.26 -2.61
N VAL A 181 -0.02 5.51 -3.06
CA VAL A 181 0.60 5.59 -4.39
C VAL A 181 0.77 4.17 -4.91
N ILE A 182 0.33 3.89 -6.12
CA ILE A 182 0.59 2.60 -6.77
C ILE A 182 1.50 2.80 -7.97
N VAL A 183 2.36 1.80 -8.21
CA VAL A 183 3.45 1.85 -9.17
C VAL A 183 3.21 0.83 -10.27
N PRO A 184 2.86 1.27 -11.48
CA PRO A 184 2.74 0.41 -12.66
C PRO A 184 4.11 0.06 -13.24
N ALA A 185 4.12 -0.63 -14.37
CA ALA A 185 5.35 -0.96 -15.10
C ALA A 185 6.19 0.28 -15.41
N MET A 186 7.50 0.16 -15.18
CA MET A 186 8.49 1.21 -15.43
C MET A 186 9.84 0.59 -15.78
N SER A 187 10.62 1.25 -16.64
CA SER A 187 12.03 0.90 -16.82
C SER A 187 12.85 1.15 -15.54
N PRO A 188 14.01 0.48 -15.36
CA PRO A 188 14.89 0.73 -14.21
C PRO A 188 15.30 2.20 -14.07
N GLU A 189 15.55 2.90 -15.18
CA GLU A 189 15.88 4.32 -15.20
C GLU A 189 14.69 5.16 -14.74
N ARG A 190 13.49 4.83 -15.20
CA ARG A 190 12.27 5.54 -14.84
C ARG A 190 11.94 5.35 -13.36
N MET A 191 12.14 4.15 -12.79
CA MET A 191 11.98 3.91 -11.35
C MET A 191 12.92 4.81 -10.53
N LYS A 192 14.19 4.95 -10.94
CA LYS A 192 15.15 5.84 -10.28
C LYS A 192 14.75 7.31 -10.38
N GLU A 193 14.30 7.76 -11.55
CA GLU A 193 13.82 9.14 -11.74
C GLU A 193 12.60 9.43 -10.85
N CYS A 194 11.60 8.55 -10.87
CA CYS A 194 10.41 8.68 -10.05
C CYS A 194 10.73 8.67 -8.56
N GLY A 195 11.61 7.75 -8.10
CA GLY A 195 12.04 7.70 -6.71
C GLY A 195 12.79 8.97 -6.28
N LYS A 196 13.66 9.51 -7.13
CA LYS A 196 14.35 10.78 -6.86
C LYS A 196 13.38 11.94 -6.77
N ALA A 197 12.45 12.06 -7.73
CA ALA A 197 11.47 13.13 -7.75
C ALA A 197 10.54 13.06 -6.52
N LEU A 198 10.10 11.84 -6.13
CA LEU A 198 9.28 11.62 -4.93
C LEU A 198 10.04 12.00 -3.67
N ALA A 199 11.34 11.69 -3.57
CA ALA A 199 12.17 12.12 -2.45
C ALA A 199 12.32 13.65 -2.36
N GLU A 200 12.45 14.32 -3.50
CA GLU A 200 12.50 15.79 -3.56
C GLU A 200 11.17 16.42 -3.12
N ALA A 201 10.04 15.88 -3.58
CA ALA A 201 8.71 16.31 -3.15
C ALA A 201 8.50 16.09 -1.65
N LEU A 202 8.90 14.93 -1.13
CA LEU A 202 8.84 14.62 0.30
C LEU A 202 9.69 15.56 1.14
N ARG A 203 10.91 15.93 0.71
CA ARG A 203 11.74 16.89 1.45
C ARG A 203 11.04 18.23 1.65
N ASN A 204 10.36 18.73 0.62
CA ASN A 204 9.61 19.98 0.72
C ASN A 204 8.48 19.84 1.75
N VAL A 205 7.67 18.78 1.65
CA VAL A 205 6.56 18.53 2.59
C VAL A 205 7.06 18.33 4.01
N VAL A 206 8.15 17.57 4.18
CA VAL A 206 8.79 17.34 5.49
C VAL A 206 9.26 18.64 6.13
N ALA A 207 9.86 19.53 5.32
CA ALA A 207 10.32 20.84 5.79
C ALA A 207 9.13 21.75 6.15
N ASP A 208 8.12 21.82 5.29
CA ASP A 208 6.94 22.67 5.49
C ASP A 208 6.14 22.27 6.73
N HIS A 209 6.06 20.96 7.02
CA HIS A 209 5.34 20.42 8.18
C HIS A 209 6.23 20.20 9.42
N ASN A 210 7.55 20.44 9.31
CA ASN A 210 8.54 20.13 10.35
C ASN A 210 8.46 18.67 10.84
N TRP A 211 8.33 17.73 9.90
CA TRP A 211 8.21 16.31 10.19
C TRP A 211 9.55 15.63 10.39
N THR A 212 9.55 14.62 11.24
CA THR A 212 10.69 13.70 11.45
C THR A 212 10.35 12.33 10.84
N TRP A 213 11.24 11.85 9.94
CA TRP A 213 11.10 10.54 9.32
C TRP A 213 11.22 9.40 10.34
N GLY A 214 10.28 8.46 10.30
CA GLY A 214 10.10 7.39 11.28
C GLY A 214 9.13 7.73 12.41
N LYS A 215 8.94 9.03 12.73
CA LYS A 215 8.06 9.50 13.79
C LYS A 215 6.77 10.12 13.26
N ASP A 216 6.89 11.11 12.40
CA ASP A 216 5.74 11.86 11.87
C ASP A 216 5.29 11.30 10.53
N PHE A 217 6.22 10.81 9.71
CA PHE A 217 5.93 10.05 8.51
C PHE A 217 6.84 8.83 8.36
N ALA A 218 6.37 7.82 7.61
CA ALA A 218 7.12 6.65 7.22
C ALA A 218 6.77 6.22 5.79
N ILE A 219 7.64 5.44 5.15
CA ILE A 219 7.41 4.85 3.83
C ILE A 219 7.13 3.36 4.02
N VAL A 220 6.05 2.87 3.45
CA VAL A 220 5.68 1.45 3.46
C VAL A 220 5.49 0.99 2.02
N ALA A 221 6.40 0.16 1.53
CA ALA A 221 6.28 -0.48 0.24
C ALA A 221 5.63 -1.85 0.37
N THR A 222 4.82 -2.26 -0.60
CA THR A 222 4.25 -3.61 -0.61
C THR A 222 4.77 -4.44 -1.75
N THR A 223 5.01 -5.71 -1.46
CA THR A 223 5.33 -6.76 -2.42
C THR A 223 5.18 -8.12 -1.79
N ASP A 224 4.57 -9.05 -2.49
CA ASP A 224 4.89 -10.45 -2.24
C ASP A 224 6.20 -10.78 -2.94
N ALA A 225 6.94 -11.72 -2.39
CA ALA A 225 8.17 -12.23 -2.98
C ALA A 225 7.84 -13.16 -4.17
N VAL A 226 8.51 -14.29 -4.34
CA VAL A 226 8.25 -15.14 -5.51
C VAL A 226 6.81 -15.69 -5.53
N HIS A 227 6.19 -15.61 -6.68
CA HIS A 227 5.02 -16.42 -7.05
C HIS A 227 5.53 -17.64 -7.82
N TYR A 228 5.56 -18.81 -7.20
CA TYR A 228 6.26 -19.99 -7.68
C TYR A 228 5.30 -21.14 -8.01
N GLY A 229 5.70 -21.96 -8.99
CA GLY A 229 4.98 -23.14 -9.40
C GLY A 229 4.53 -23.11 -10.87
N ASN A 230 3.83 -24.15 -11.30
CA ASN A 230 3.28 -24.29 -12.65
C ASN A 230 1.76 -24.55 -12.66
N GLU A 231 1.10 -24.38 -11.53
CA GLU A 231 -0.35 -24.50 -11.36
C GLU A 231 -0.95 -23.11 -11.12
N ASP A 232 -2.18 -22.91 -11.57
CA ASP A 232 -3.04 -21.73 -11.26
C ASP A 232 -2.44 -20.33 -11.52
N TRP A 233 -1.37 -20.20 -12.30
CA TRP A 233 -0.78 -18.93 -12.69
C TRP A 233 -1.25 -18.43 -14.08
N GLY A 234 -2.51 -18.72 -14.43
CA GLY A 234 -3.08 -18.30 -15.70
C GLY A 234 -2.41 -18.94 -16.92
N GLY A 235 -1.89 -20.17 -16.77
CA GLY A 235 -1.16 -20.92 -17.78
C GLY A 235 0.34 -20.60 -17.85
N SER A 236 0.86 -19.73 -17.01
CA SER A 236 2.29 -19.43 -16.92
C SER A 236 3.00 -20.46 -16.05
N ASP A 237 4.11 -21.02 -16.56
CA ASP A 237 5.04 -21.84 -15.79
C ASP A 237 6.05 -20.92 -15.07
N ARG A 238 6.03 -20.93 -13.75
CA ARG A 238 6.95 -20.17 -12.87
C ARG A 238 7.80 -21.09 -12.00
N ALA A 239 7.76 -22.40 -12.26
CA ALA A 239 8.53 -23.40 -11.54
C ALA A 239 9.92 -23.59 -12.17
N ARG A 240 10.74 -22.54 -12.17
CA ARG A 240 12.08 -22.52 -12.81
C ARG A 240 12.96 -23.72 -12.43
N PHE A 241 12.80 -24.28 -11.24
CA PHE A 241 13.59 -25.39 -10.70
C PHE A 241 12.78 -26.68 -10.55
N GLY A 242 11.51 -26.70 -11.00
CA GLY A 242 10.56 -27.80 -10.75
C GLY A 242 9.78 -27.64 -9.45
N CYS A 243 8.82 -28.54 -9.24
CA CYS A 243 7.88 -28.49 -8.10
C CYS A 243 8.16 -29.57 -7.04
N ASP A 244 9.21 -30.34 -7.17
CA ASP A 244 9.65 -31.29 -6.15
C ASP A 244 10.35 -30.58 -4.98
N SER A 245 10.73 -31.33 -3.96
CA SER A 245 11.41 -30.79 -2.78
C SER A 245 12.69 -30.07 -3.16
N GLU A 246 13.50 -30.63 -4.06
CA GLU A 246 14.77 -30.05 -4.49
C GLU A 246 14.56 -28.74 -5.27
N GLY A 247 13.54 -28.70 -6.15
CA GLY A 247 13.18 -27.50 -6.90
C GLY A 247 12.71 -26.37 -6.01
N ASN A 248 11.86 -26.69 -5.03
CA ASN A 248 11.38 -25.73 -4.04
C ASN A 248 12.53 -25.22 -3.14
N GLU A 249 13.46 -26.08 -2.70
CA GLU A 249 14.65 -25.65 -1.95
C GLU A 249 15.53 -24.69 -2.76
N LYS A 250 15.77 -24.97 -4.04
CA LYS A 250 16.51 -24.06 -4.92
C LYS A 250 15.81 -22.71 -5.09
N ALA A 251 14.48 -22.70 -5.16
CA ALA A 251 13.70 -21.46 -5.21
C ALA A 251 13.86 -20.65 -3.91
N LEU A 252 13.78 -21.29 -2.75
CA LEU A 252 14.03 -20.66 -1.45
C LEU A 252 15.45 -20.11 -1.31
N MET A 253 16.45 -20.85 -1.80
CA MET A 253 17.84 -20.37 -1.80
C MET A 253 17.99 -19.10 -2.63
N LEU A 254 17.35 -19.02 -3.80
CA LEU A 254 17.38 -17.81 -4.63
C LEU A 254 16.65 -16.64 -3.96
N GLU A 255 15.55 -16.88 -3.27
CA GLU A 255 14.85 -15.86 -2.47
C GLU A 255 15.77 -15.25 -1.41
N HIS A 256 16.46 -16.10 -0.62
CA HIS A 256 17.42 -15.65 0.38
C HIS A 256 18.61 -14.91 -0.25
N GLU A 257 19.10 -15.37 -1.40
CA GLU A 257 20.15 -14.66 -2.15
C GLU A 257 19.72 -13.25 -2.56
N ILE A 258 18.50 -13.09 -3.08
CA ILE A 258 17.94 -11.78 -3.44
C ILE A 258 17.83 -10.88 -2.21
N ILE A 259 17.27 -11.40 -1.11
CA ILE A 259 17.12 -10.64 0.12
C ILE A 259 18.47 -10.20 0.68
N ASP A 260 19.42 -11.12 0.78
CA ASP A 260 20.73 -10.84 1.37
C ASP A 260 21.56 -9.87 0.52
N ASN A 261 21.57 -10.03 -0.79
CA ASN A 261 22.39 -9.23 -1.69
C ASN A 261 21.77 -7.86 -2.01
N CYS A 262 20.42 -7.76 -2.03
CA CYS A 262 19.76 -6.56 -2.54
C CYS A 262 19.08 -5.72 -1.47
N LEU A 263 18.57 -6.34 -0.40
CA LEU A 263 17.61 -5.67 0.51
C LEU A 263 18.16 -5.49 1.92
N LYS A 264 19.06 -6.35 2.41
CA LYS A 264 19.68 -6.23 3.74
C LYS A 264 20.89 -5.30 3.72
N GLY A 265 21.18 -4.68 4.87
CA GLY A 265 22.30 -3.72 5.04
C GLY A 265 22.00 -2.40 4.35
N ASP A 266 23.02 -1.60 4.11
CA ASP A 266 22.88 -0.25 3.57
C ASP A 266 22.23 -0.24 2.18
N ILE A 267 21.22 0.62 2.01
CA ILE A 267 20.60 0.85 0.70
C ILE A 267 21.58 1.60 -0.19
N THR A 268 21.87 1.04 -1.35
CA THR A 268 22.66 1.71 -2.39
C THR A 268 21.98 1.58 -3.76
N PRO A 269 22.23 2.50 -4.69
CA PRO A 269 21.73 2.39 -6.06
C PRO A 269 22.14 1.08 -6.75
N GLU A 270 23.30 0.53 -6.39
CA GLU A 270 23.81 -0.74 -6.91
C GLU A 270 22.94 -1.91 -6.48
N LYS A 271 22.60 -2.00 -5.19
CA LYS A 271 21.70 -3.04 -4.65
C LYS A 271 20.30 -2.94 -5.25
N ILE A 272 19.78 -1.71 -5.42
CA ILE A 272 18.45 -1.51 -6.04
C ILE A 272 18.46 -1.97 -7.51
N ARG A 273 19.53 -1.64 -8.26
CA ARG A 273 19.68 -2.16 -9.63
C ARG A 273 19.86 -3.67 -9.66
N LEU A 274 20.59 -4.23 -8.70
CA LEU A 274 20.75 -5.69 -8.58
C LEU A 274 19.40 -6.37 -8.34
N PHE A 275 18.54 -5.84 -7.46
CA PHE A 275 17.17 -6.34 -7.28
C PHE A 275 16.40 -6.34 -8.60
N SER A 276 16.45 -5.24 -9.35
CA SER A 276 15.80 -5.16 -10.66
C SER A 276 16.37 -6.20 -11.65
N SER A 277 17.66 -6.49 -11.60
CA SER A 277 18.29 -7.50 -12.48
C SER A 277 17.91 -8.95 -12.13
N TYR A 278 17.48 -9.20 -10.89
CA TYR A 278 16.88 -10.48 -10.49
C TYR A 278 15.44 -10.61 -10.94
N THR A 279 14.66 -9.54 -10.89
CA THR A 279 13.20 -9.59 -11.01
C THR A 279 12.66 -9.23 -12.39
N LEU A 280 13.41 -8.44 -13.16
CA LEU A 280 13.04 -8.01 -14.51
C LEU A 280 13.84 -8.78 -15.58
N ASP A 281 13.20 -9.09 -16.71
CA ASP A 281 13.93 -9.52 -17.88
C ASP A 281 14.78 -8.36 -18.41
N LYS A 282 15.97 -8.68 -18.94
CA LYS A 282 16.93 -7.65 -19.35
C LYS A 282 16.55 -6.94 -20.66
N ASP A 283 15.80 -7.64 -21.54
CA ASP A 283 15.43 -7.15 -22.86
C ASP A 283 14.03 -6.53 -22.85
N ASP A 284 13.16 -6.96 -21.91
CA ASP A 284 11.81 -6.43 -21.72
C ASP A 284 11.43 -6.36 -20.23
N TYR A 285 11.47 -5.18 -19.66
CA TYR A 285 11.12 -4.97 -18.24
C TYR A 285 9.67 -5.30 -17.89
N HIS A 286 8.78 -5.50 -18.86
CA HIS A 286 7.40 -5.98 -18.61
C HIS A 286 7.36 -7.48 -18.28
N VAL A 287 8.41 -8.23 -18.65
CA VAL A 287 8.51 -9.66 -18.42
C VAL A 287 9.19 -9.93 -17.08
N TYR A 288 8.67 -10.90 -16.34
CA TYR A 288 9.32 -11.40 -15.13
C TYR A 288 10.53 -12.28 -15.46
N LYS A 289 11.66 -12.01 -14.83
CA LYS A 289 12.76 -12.97 -14.71
C LYS A 289 12.60 -13.80 -13.44
N TRP A 290 12.20 -13.17 -12.33
CA TRP A 290 11.80 -13.79 -11.09
C TRP A 290 10.58 -13.04 -10.52
N THR A 291 9.59 -13.74 -10.02
CA THR A 291 8.20 -13.27 -9.93
C THR A 291 7.84 -12.52 -8.66
N TRP A 292 8.66 -11.57 -8.24
CA TRP A 292 8.26 -10.60 -7.22
C TRP A 292 7.25 -9.61 -7.82
N CYS A 293 6.03 -9.55 -7.26
CA CYS A 293 5.01 -8.65 -7.79
C CYS A 293 5.43 -7.18 -7.65
N GLY A 294 6.18 -6.84 -6.61
CA GLY A 294 6.70 -5.50 -6.33
C GLY A 294 7.97 -5.11 -7.08
N ARG A 295 8.29 -5.76 -8.21
CA ARG A 295 9.50 -5.47 -9.01
C ARG A 295 9.66 -4.00 -9.43
N TYR A 296 8.57 -3.20 -9.37
CA TYR A 296 8.59 -1.75 -9.62
C TYR A 296 8.41 -0.94 -8.33
N SER A 297 7.48 -1.33 -7.46
CA SER A 297 7.17 -0.60 -6.22
C SER A 297 8.34 -0.60 -5.23
N VAL A 298 9.04 -1.74 -5.09
CA VAL A 298 10.21 -1.87 -4.20
C VAL A 298 11.35 -0.96 -4.66
N PRO A 299 11.83 -0.99 -5.91
CA PRO A 299 12.87 -0.07 -6.37
C PRO A 299 12.48 1.41 -6.22
N VAL A 300 11.24 1.80 -6.55
CA VAL A 300 10.77 3.18 -6.38
C VAL A 300 10.84 3.59 -4.91
N ALA A 301 10.36 2.74 -3.99
CA ALA A 301 10.41 3.03 -2.55
C ALA A 301 11.84 3.13 -2.03
N LEU A 302 12.73 2.21 -2.43
CA LEU A 302 14.13 2.21 -2.02
C LEU A 302 14.91 3.39 -2.61
N TYR A 303 14.70 3.76 -3.88
CA TYR A 303 15.26 4.99 -4.44
C TYR A 303 14.74 6.23 -3.73
N THR A 304 13.43 6.29 -3.41
CA THR A 304 12.87 7.39 -2.63
C THR A 304 13.57 7.50 -1.28
N SER A 305 13.73 6.39 -0.57
CA SER A 305 14.38 6.34 0.74
C SER A 305 15.85 6.70 0.65
N TYR A 306 16.58 6.18 -0.34
CA TYR A 306 17.98 6.49 -0.58
C TYR A 306 18.21 7.99 -0.84
N PHE A 307 17.42 8.57 -1.74
CA PHE A 307 17.57 10.00 -2.03
C PHE A 307 17.05 10.91 -0.90
N LEU A 308 16.16 10.42 -0.05
CA LEU A 308 15.65 11.16 1.11
C LEU A 308 16.70 11.21 2.25
N ALA A 309 17.47 10.15 2.44
CA ALA A 309 18.53 10.04 3.46
C ALA A 309 19.76 10.88 3.07
N THR A 310 19.70 12.20 3.26
CA THR A 310 20.70 13.15 2.75
C THR A 310 22.09 13.08 3.41
N GLN A 311 22.22 12.51 4.60
CA GLN A 311 23.49 12.41 5.36
C GLN A 311 23.61 11.13 6.20
N GLY A 312 22.73 10.17 6.03
CA GLY A 312 22.71 8.96 6.84
C GLY A 312 22.63 7.71 5.98
N HIS A 313 23.29 6.66 6.46
CA HIS A 313 23.04 5.33 5.94
C HIS A 313 21.65 4.89 6.39
N LEU A 314 20.84 4.40 5.46
CA LEU A 314 19.60 3.72 5.77
C LEU A 314 19.87 2.23 5.59
N SER A 315 19.87 1.50 6.69
CA SER A 315 20.24 0.07 6.70
C SER A 315 19.02 -0.79 6.91
N GLY A 316 18.89 -1.83 6.07
CA GLY A 316 17.78 -2.79 6.08
C GLY A 316 18.10 -4.04 6.88
N GLU A 317 17.16 -4.49 7.68
CA GLU A 317 17.19 -5.80 8.34
C GLU A 317 15.99 -6.64 7.93
N LEU A 318 16.21 -7.94 7.74
CA LEU A 318 15.15 -8.91 7.54
C LEU A 318 14.48 -9.18 8.89
N VAL A 319 13.20 -8.84 9.00
CA VAL A 319 12.39 -9.11 10.19
C VAL A 319 11.90 -10.55 10.15
N ASP A 320 11.33 -10.97 9.00
CA ASP A 320 10.86 -12.33 8.79
C ASP A 320 10.83 -12.68 7.30
N TYR A 321 10.95 -13.98 7.00
CA TYR A 321 10.67 -14.56 5.69
C TYR A 321 9.93 -15.89 5.85
N SER A 322 8.89 -16.05 5.07
CA SER A 322 8.14 -17.32 5.03
C SER A 322 7.50 -17.52 3.66
N THR A 323 6.82 -18.64 3.49
CA THR A 323 6.03 -18.92 2.28
C THR A 323 4.67 -19.48 2.64
N SER A 324 3.74 -19.44 1.68
CA SER A 324 2.42 -20.04 1.86
C SER A 324 2.43 -21.56 2.04
N ILE A 325 3.58 -22.25 1.86
CA ILE A 325 3.73 -23.69 2.10
C ILE A 325 4.61 -24.04 3.32
N THR A 326 5.37 -23.09 3.87
CA THR A 326 6.29 -23.35 4.99
C THR A 326 5.75 -22.85 6.32
N ARG A 327 4.91 -21.84 6.33
CA ARG A 327 4.33 -21.28 7.55
C ARG A 327 3.05 -22.00 7.94
N PHE A 328 2.81 -22.09 9.25
CA PHE A 328 1.51 -22.52 9.78
C PHE A 328 0.41 -21.55 9.31
N HIS A 329 -0.62 -22.12 8.69
CA HIS A 329 -1.77 -21.33 8.21
C HIS A 329 -2.65 -20.93 9.39
N VAL A 330 -2.80 -19.64 9.60
CA VAL A 330 -3.68 -19.14 10.66
C VAL A 330 -5.13 -19.43 10.27
N PRO A 331 -5.92 -20.10 11.13
CA PRO A 331 -7.33 -20.33 10.86
C PRO A 331 -8.08 -18.98 10.74
N VAL A 332 -8.86 -18.81 9.69
CA VAL A 332 -9.59 -17.55 9.42
C VAL A 332 -11.05 -17.77 8.98
N ASP A 333 -11.45 -19.04 8.71
CA ASP A 333 -12.78 -19.34 8.15
C ASP A 333 -13.92 -18.92 9.10
N ASP A 334 -13.76 -19.15 10.40
CA ASP A 334 -14.72 -18.73 11.44
C ASP A 334 -14.73 -17.21 11.64
N LEU A 335 -13.72 -16.49 11.14
CA LEU A 335 -13.66 -15.04 11.09
C LEU A 335 -14.31 -14.46 9.83
N ARG A 336 -14.94 -15.30 9.01
CA ARG A 336 -15.51 -14.91 7.70
C ARG A 336 -14.47 -14.31 6.76
N MET A 337 -13.28 -14.85 6.81
CA MET A 337 -12.19 -14.61 5.87
C MET A 337 -11.81 -15.94 5.22
N GLY A 338 -11.02 -15.90 4.18
CA GLY A 338 -10.65 -17.09 3.43
C GLY A 338 -9.28 -16.96 2.78
N ARG A 339 -9.16 -17.66 1.67
CA ARG A 339 -7.98 -17.73 0.80
C ARG A 339 -8.39 -17.40 -0.61
N THR A 340 -7.58 -16.60 -1.28
CA THR A 340 -7.79 -16.29 -2.71
C THR A 340 -7.28 -17.41 -3.61
N ALA A 341 -6.30 -18.21 -3.13
CA ALA A 341 -5.79 -19.40 -3.79
C ALA A 341 -5.36 -20.46 -2.77
N ILE A 342 -5.26 -21.72 -3.20
CA ILE A 342 -4.79 -22.82 -2.36
C ILE A 342 -3.29 -23.03 -2.61
N ALA A 343 -2.49 -22.97 -1.54
CA ALA A 343 -1.06 -23.21 -1.63
C ALA A 343 -0.77 -24.72 -1.78
N THR A 344 0.08 -25.05 -2.76
CA THR A 344 0.61 -26.39 -3.03
C THR A 344 2.11 -26.30 -3.33
N PRO A 345 2.87 -27.41 -3.33
CA PRO A 345 4.26 -27.35 -3.79
C PRO A 345 4.47 -26.82 -5.23
N CYS A 346 3.41 -26.81 -6.04
CA CYS A 346 3.42 -26.29 -7.41
C CYS A 346 2.64 -24.98 -7.57
N HIS A 347 2.23 -24.35 -6.46
CA HIS A 347 1.56 -23.07 -6.42
C HIS A 347 1.73 -22.42 -5.04
N TRP A 348 2.75 -21.59 -4.87
CA TRP A 348 3.02 -20.92 -3.61
C TRP A 348 3.63 -19.53 -3.78
N VAL A 349 3.55 -18.75 -2.72
CA VAL A 349 4.01 -17.36 -2.66
C VAL A 349 5.01 -17.21 -1.50
N GLY A 350 6.08 -16.46 -1.73
CA GLY A 350 7.03 -16.05 -0.71
C GLY A 350 6.65 -14.70 -0.10
N TYR A 351 6.99 -14.52 1.18
CA TYR A 351 6.67 -13.31 1.95
C TYR A 351 7.93 -12.82 2.66
N ALA A 352 8.37 -11.62 2.33
CA ALA A 352 9.54 -10.98 2.95
C ALA A 352 9.12 -9.71 3.70
N ALA A 353 9.52 -9.61 4.95
CA ALA A 353 9.34 -8.41 5.77
C ALA A 353 10.69 -7.78 6.08
N LEU A 354 10.94 -6.58 5.61
CA LEU A 354 12.17 -5.84 5.87
C LEU A 354 11.87 -4.45 6.45
N GLY A 355 12.66 -4.07 7.43
CA GLY A 355 12.61 -2.74 8.04
C GLY A 355 13.92 -2.00 7.86
N TYR A 356 13.85 -0.68 7.68
CA TYR A 356 14.99 0.19 7.45
C TYR A 356 15.00 1.34 8.46
N ARG A 357 16.18 1.58 9.08
CA ARG A 357 16.41 2.64 10.07
C ARG A 357 17.52 3.57 9.67
#